data_703d1cba25821189d993b89576eb66b1
#
_entry.id   703d1cba25821189d993b89576eb66b1
#
_cell.length_a   1.000
_cell.length_b   1.000
_cell.length_c   1.000
_cell.angle_alpha   90.00
_cell.angle_beta   90.00
_cell.angle_gamma   90.00
#
_symmetry.space_group_name_H-M   'P 1'
#
loop_
_entity.id
_entity.type
_entity.pdbx_description
1 polymer ?
#
loop_
_entity_poly.entity_id
_entity_poly.type
_entity_poly.pdbx_seq_one_letter_code
_entity_poly.pdbx_strand_id
1 'polypeptide(L)'
;MSDVHEVLRLKGLRKVYNPGTPQEQEVLRGIDMCVSSGELTALIGPSGSGKSTLLNIIGLLDSPSAGELYLMGRATRTLDDETRTRLRNETIGFVFQFHHLISAFSVLDNVLMPLMIRRGKPGAEDVQLAERLLAQVGLEGFGSKRAGQLSGGQQQRVAIARALVTRPALLLADEPTGNLDTRTAEQVFELFREINREFGCAVLVVTHDPRLSGSCRRSIELVDGSIVRDTQTA
;
A
#
# COMPACT_ATOMS: atom_id res chain seq x y z
N MET A 1 13.50 0.96 25.42
CA MET A 1 12.21 1.37 24.85
C MET A 1 12.52 1.76 23.41
N SER A 2 12.16 0.93 22.45
CA SER A 2 12.34 1.27 21.03
C SER A 2 11.44 2.45 20.72
N ASP A 3 12.02 3.56 20.22
CA ASP A 3 11.27 4.70 19.70
C ASP A 3 10.35 4.17 18.59
N VAL A 4 9.05 4.12 18.87
CA VAL A 4 8.02 3.74 17.91
C VAL A 4 7.89 4.91 16.96
N HIS A 5 8.59 4.85 15.81
CA HIS A 5 8.50 5.91 14.81
C HIS A 5 7.15 5.84 14.10
N GLU A 6 6.39 6.92 14.25
CA GLU A 6 5.14 7.10 13.53
C GLU A 6 5.42 7.33 12.03
N VAL A 7 4.86 6.46 11.20
CA VAL A 7 4.99 6.53 9.74
C VAL A 7 3.87 7.36 9.13
N LEU A 8 2.65 7.20 9.66
CA LEU A 8 1.43 7.86 9.18
C LEU A 8 0.65 8.44 10.34
N ARG A 9 0.17 9.69 10.19
CA ARG A 9 -0.85 10.28 11.07
C ARG A 9 -1.89 11.04 10.26
N LEU A 10 -3.14 10.79 10.57
CA LEU A 10 -4.30 11.54 10.08
C LEU A 10 -4.93 12.30 11.25
N LYS A 11 -5.33 13.55 11.02
CA LYS A 11 -6.03 14.40 12.01
C LYS A 11 -7.26 15.01 11.37
N GLY A 12 -8.44 14.58 11.82
CA GLY A 12 -9.72 15.08 11.38
C GLY A 12 -9.91 15.05 9.87
N LEU A 13 -9.37 14.01 9.18
CA LEU A 13 -9.31 13.95 7.73
C LEU A 13 -10.69 13.76 7.13
N ARG A 14 -11.07 14.65 6.20
CA ARG A 14 -12.37 14.63 5.51
C ARG A 14 -12.18 14.59 4.00
N LYS A 15 -13.12 13.94 3.31
CA LYS A 15 -13.18 13.95 1.85
C LYS A 15 -14.61 14.15 1.40
N VAL A 16 -14.81 15.21 0.61
CA VAL A 16 -16.06 15.55 -0.06
C VAL A 16 -15.79 15.55 -1.57
N TYR A 17 -16.57 14.80 -2.33
CA TYR A 17 -16.58 14.86 -3.78
C TYR A 17 -17.69 15.79 -4.27
N ASN A 18 -17.46 16.47 -5.38
CA ASN A 18 -18.39 17.40 -6.02
C ASN A 18 -18.97 18.47 -5.07
N PRO A 19 -18.13 19.18 -4.27
CA PRO A 19 -18.61 20.13 -3.28
C PRO A 19 -19.43 21.25 -3.94
N GLY A 20 -20.55 21.64 -3.28
CA GLY A 20 -21.44 22.69 -3.77
C GLY A 20 -22.33 22.29 -4.95
N THR A 21 -22.38 21.02 -5.32
CA THR A 21 -23.25 20.52 -6.39
C THR A 21 -24.37 19.61 -5.84
N PRO A 22 -25.44 19.31 -6.60
CA PRO A 22 -26.46 18.34 -6.19
C PRO A 22 -25.92 16.90 -5.99
N GLN A 23 -24.73 16.60 -6.51
CA GLN A 23 -24.03 15.31 -6.34
C GLN A 23 -22.96 15.36 -5.26
N GLU A 24 -23.01 16.36 -4.36
CA GLU A 24 -22.09 16.43 -3.23
C GLU A 24 -22.19 15.18 -2.36
N GLN A 25 -21.05 14.56 -2.10
CA GLN A 25 -20.96 13.37 -1.28
C GLN A 25 -19.76 13.45 -0.34
N GLU A 26 -20.03 13.47 0.97
CA GLU A 26 -18.98 13.33 1.98
C GLU A 26 -18.70 11.84 2.19
N VAL A 27 -17.50 11.41 1.78
CA VAL A 27 -17.06 10.00 1.84
C VAL A 27 -16.23 9.71 3.08
N LEU A 28 -15.46 10.69 3.58
CA LEU A 28 -14.70 10.54 4.83
C LEU A 28 -15.07 11.68 5.78
N ARG A 29 -15.35 11.32 7.05
CA ARG A 29 -16.02 12.18 8.02
C ARG A 29 -15.18 12.40 9.29
N GLY A 30 -13.99 12.98 9.14
CA GLY A 30 -13.13 13.30 10.28
C GLY A 30 -12.38 12.08 10.81
N ILE A 31 -11.54 11.49 9.98
CA ILE A 31 -10.73 10.32 10.34
C ILE A 31 -9.51 10.76 11.14
N ASP A 32 -9.37 10.20 12.34
CA ASP A 32 -8.19 10.26 13.18
C ASP A 32 -7.56 8.85 13.24
N MET A 33 -6.30 8.73 12.80
CA MET A 33 -5.59 7.45 12.75
C MET A 33 -4.08 7.68 12.77
N CYS A 34 -3.34 6.78 13.40
CA CYS A 34 -1.88 6.70 13.25
C CYS A 34 -1.45 5.27 12.93
N VAL A 35 -0.33 5.12 12.21
CA VAL A 35 0.31 3.84 11.95
C VAL A 35 1.80 3.99 12.21
N SER A 36 2.35 3.02 12.94
CA SER A 36 3.75 3.01 13.37
C SER A 36 4.60 2.09 12.48
N SER A 37 5.91 2.32 12.48
CA SER A 37 6.87 1.43 11.82
C SER A 37 6.74 -0.01 12.33
N GLY A 38 6.80 -0.98 11.43
CA GLY A 38 6.67 -2.40 11.74
C GLY A 38 5.25 -2.84 12.13
N GLU A 39 4.24 -1.98 11.98
CA GLU A 39 2.85 -2.31 12.25
C GLU A 39 2.21 -2.99 11.03
N LEU A 40 1.48 -4.08 11.25
CA LEU A 40 0.63 -4.74 10.24
C LEU A 40 -0.83 -4.54 10.62
N THR A 41 -1.50 -3.65 9.89
CA THR A 41 -2.87 -3.19 10.18
C THR A 41 -3.82 -3.58 9.06
N ALA A 42 -4.96 -4.18 9.41
CA ALA A 42 -6.07 -4.38 8.50
C ALA A 42 -7.05 -3.19 8.55
N LEU A 43 -7.45 -2.68 7.41
CA LEU A 43 -8.56 -1.74 7.25
C LEU A 43 -9.76 -2.51 6.68
N ILE A 44 -10.79 -2.69 7.48
CA ILE A 44 -11.98 -3.46 7.14
C ILE A 44 -13.23 -2.58 7.10
N GLY A 45 -14.32 -3.09 6.57
CA GLY A 45 -15.61 -2.42 6.53
C GLY A 45 -16.42 -2.81 5.28
N PRO A 46 -17.70 -2.47 5.22
CA PRO A 46 -18.57 -2.78 4.08
C PRO A 46 -18.12 -2.09 2.79
N SER A 47 -18.63 -2.57 1.66
CA SER A 47 -18.41 -1.87 0.36
C SER A 47 -19.00 -0.46 0.44
N GLY A 48 -18.31 0.51 -0.15
CA GLY A 48 -18.72 1.91 -0.12
C GLY A 48 -18.40 2.68 1.17
N SER A 49 -17.80 2.05 2.20
CA SER A 49 -17.46 2.75 3.46
C SER A 49 -16.35 3.80 3.36
N GLY A 50 -15.65 3.90 2.22
CA GLY A 50 -14.58 4.88 2.00
C GLY A 50 -13.15 4.35 2.09
N LYS A 51 -12.94 3.03 2.23
CA LYS A 51 -11.60 2.40 2.40
C LYS A 51 -10.63 2.75 1.27
N SER A 52 -11.02 2.55 0.01
CA SER A 52 -10.15 2.86 -1.15
C SER A 52 -9.92 4.38 -1.28
N THR A 53 -10.91 5.22 -0.93
CA THR A 53 -10.72 6.68 -0.86
C THR A 53 -9.69 7.04 0.20
N LEU A 54 -9.79 6.46 1.38
CA LEU A 54 -8.83 6.67 2.46
C LEU A 54 -7.43 6.21 2.04
N LEU A 55 -7.32 5.03 1.42
CA LEU A 55 -6.05 4.50 0.92
C LEU A 55 -5.43 5.40 -0.15
N ASN A 56 -6.24 5.93 -1.08
CA ASN A 56 -5.76 6.85 -2.12
C ASN A 56 -5.23 8.16 -1.52
N ILE A 57 -5.88 8.69 -0.50
CA ILE A 57 -5.42 9.91 0.18
C ILE A 57 -4.13 9.64 0.96
N ILE A 58 -4.07 8.55 1.74
CA ILE A 58 -2.84 8.13 2.43
C ILE A 58 -1.70 7.93 1.43
N GLY A 59 -2.03 7.35 0.28
CA GLY A 59 -1.11 7.10 -0.82
C GLY A 59 -0.71 8.33 -1.62
N LEU A 60 -1.19 9.53 -1.26
CA LEU A 60 -0.93 10.77 -2.01
C LEU A 60 -1.37 10.71 -3.48
N LEU A 61 -2.36 9.87 -3.81
CA LEU A 61 -2.99 9.78 -5.13
C LEU A 61 -4.19 10.72 -5.24
N ASP A 62 -4.79 11.10 -4.10
CA ASP A 62 -5.86 12.09 -3.97
C ASP A 62 -5.54 13.02 -2.78
N SER A 63 -6.27 14.13 -2.67
CA SER A 63 -6.10 15.11 -1.60
C SER A 63 -7.32 15.15 -0.70
N PRO A 64 -7.17 15.32 0.62
CA PRO A 64 -8.29 15.53 1.52
C PRO A 64 -8.96 16.87 1.26
N SER A 65 -10.26 16.97 1.51
CA SER A 65 -11.00 18.24 1.46
C SER A 65 -10.75 19.07 2.72
N ALA A 66 -10.55 18.43 3.87
CA ALA A 66 -10.19 19.06 5.14
C ALA A 66 -9.39 18.10 6.03
N GLY A 67 -8.83 18.61 7.11
CA GLY A 67 -7.96 17.85 8.01
C GLY A 67 -6.52 17.79 7.52
N GLU A 68 -5.69 17.01 8.22
CA GLU A 68 -4.26 16.92 7.99
C GLU A 68 -3.81 15.48 7.81
N LEU A 69 -2.86 15.28 6.89
CA LEU A 69 -2.13 14.03 6.70
C LEU A 69 -0.64 14.30 6.88
N TYR A 70 -0.02 13.53 7.78
CA TYR A 70 1.42 13.53 8.01
C TYR A 70 1.99 12.18 7.58
N LEU A 71 3.05 12.22 6.78
CA LEU A 71 3.81 11.05 6.35
C LEU A 71 5.26 11.25 6.79
N MET A 72 5.79 10.32 7.57
CA MET A 72 7.12 10.44 8.18
C MET A 72 7.32 11.78 8.91
N GLY A 73 6.27 12.22 9.65
CA GLY A 73 6.25 13.50 10.37
C GLY A 73 6.10 14.75 9.50
N ARG A 74 6.04 14.64 8.18
CA ARG A 74 5.90 15.77 7.24
C ARG A 74 4.43 16.00 6.89
N ALA A 75 3.94 17.23 7.10
CA ALA A 75 2.61 17.63 6.63
C ALA A 75 2.55 17.63 5.11
N THR A 76 1.49 17.03 4.54
CA THR A 76 1.41 16.84 3.08
C THR A 76 0.52 17.86 2.37
N ARG A 77 -0.30 18.60 3.11
CA ARG A 77 -1.32 19.51 2.56
C ARG A 77 -0.73 20.66 1.74
N THR A 78 0.43 21.18 2.14
CA THR A 78 1.09 22.33 1.53
C THR A 78 2.15 21.96 0.49
N LEU A 79 2.31 20.64 0.21
CA LEU A 79 3.29 20.18 -0.77
C LEU A 79 2.78 20.44 -2.19
N ASP A 80 3.68 20.93 -3.05
CA ASP A 80 3.45 20.96 -4.48
C ASP A 80 3.44 19.55 -5.09
N ASP A 81 2.98 19.42 -6.32
CA ASP A 81 2.81 18.11 -6.97
C ASP A 81 4.14 17.36 -7.19
N GLU A 82 5.23 18.07 -7.43
CA GLU A 82 6.55 17.45 -7.59
C GLU A 82 7.04 16.88 -6.26
N THR A 83 7.00 17.66 -5.19
CA THR A 83 7.39 17.23 -3.85
C THR A 83 6.49 16.09 -3.34
N ARG A 84 5.19 16.16 -3.61
CA ARG A 84 4.22 15.10 -3.29
C ARG A 84 4.56 13.81 -4.03
N THR A 85 4.85 13.89 -5.33
CA THR A 85 5.22 12.72 -6.15
C THR A 85 6.52 12.10 -5.70
N ARG A 86 7.52 12.93 -5.36
CA ARG A 86 8.79 12.46 -4.81
C ARG A 86 8.59 11.77 -3.45
N LEU A 87 7.87 12.41 -2.52
CA LEU A 87 7.56 11.84 -1.20
C LEU A 87 6.84 10.49 -1.34
N ARG A 88 5.83 10.40 -2.21
CA ARG A 88 5.13 9.14 -2.49
C ARG A 88 6.09 8.05 -2.96
N ASN A 89 6.90 8.32 -3.95
CA ASN A 89 7.85 7.33 -4.50
C ASN A 89 8.92 6.90 -3.48
N GLU A 90 9.32 7.79 -2.57
CA GLU A 90 10.33 7.51 -1.55
C GLU A 90 9.80 6.73 -0.35
N THR A 91 8.53 6.92 0.00
CA THR A 91 8.01 6.45 1.29
C THR A 91 6.90 5.42 1.17
N ILE A 92 6.23 5.30 0.01
CA ILE A 92 5.05 4.47 -0.15
C ILE A 92 5.26 3.42 -1.25
N GLY A 93 4.98 2.17 -0.92
CA GLY A 93 4.79 1.09 -1.88
C GLY A 93 3.31 0.77 -2.05
N PHE A 94 2.88 0.47 -3.28
CA PHE A 94 1.50 0.12 -3.58
C PHE A 94 1.36 -1.30 -4.11
N VAL A 95 0.38 -2.03 -3.59
CA VAL A 95 -0.08 -3.31 -4.09
C VAL A 95 -1.59 -3.24 -4.29
N PHE A 96 -2.06 -3.44 -5.51
CA PHE A 96 -3.48 -3.36 -5.86
C PHE A 96 -4.06 -4.75 -6.14
N GLN A 97 -5.38 -4.87 -6.09
CA GLN A 97 -6.12 -6.06 -6.48
C GLN A 97 -5.86 -6.47 -7.94
N PHE A 98 -5.85 -5.47 -8.84
CA PHE A 98 -5.35 -5.63 -10.20
C PHE A 98 -3.88 -5.23 -10.20
N HIS A 99 -2.99 -6.13 -10.51
CA HIS A 99 -1.54 -6.03 -10.34
C HIS A 99 -0.91 -4.81 -11.04
N HIS A 100 -1.59 -4.23 -12.05
CA HIS A 100 -1.13 -3.10 -12.87
C HIS A 100 0.30 -3.28 -13.39
N LEU A 101 0.63 -4.52 -13.79
CA LEU A 101 1.90 -4.78 -14.45
C LEU A 101 1.81 -4.39 -15.92
N ILE A 102 2.89 -3.83 -16.44
CA ILE A 102 3.01 -3.55 -17.88
C ILE A 102 3.33 -4.86 -18.57
N SER A 103 2.37 -5.40 -19.31
CA SER A 103 2.45 -6.71 -19.95
C SER A 103 3.56 -6.83 -21.00
N ALA A 104 3.91 -5.71 -21.64
CA ALA A 104 4.99 -5.64 -22.64
C ALA A 104 6.39 -5.67 -22.01
N PHE A 105 6.50 -5.35 -20.70
CA PHE A 105 7.77 -5.33 -19.99
C PHE A 105 8.11 -6.69 -19.40
N SER A 106 9.39 -6.93 -19.17
CA SER A 106 9.84 -8.06 -18.39
C SER A 106 9.39 -7.95 -16.92
N VAL A 107 9.45 -9.06 -16.20
CA VAL A 107 9.23 -9.07 -14.74
C VAL A 107 10.21 -8.14 -14.04
N LEU A 108 11.49 -8.21 -14.43
CA LEU A 108 12.54 -7.35 -13.86
C LEU A 108 12.27 -5.87 -14.13
N ASP A 109 11.88 -5.50 -15.37
CA ASP A 109 11.57 -4.10 -15.70
C ASP A 109 10.36 -3.58 -14.91
N ASN A 110 9.33 -4.42 -14.70
CA ASN A 110 8.21 -4.06 -13.85
C ASN A 110 8.63 -3.77 -12.41
N VAL A 111 9.53 -4.58 -11.83
CA VAL A 111 10.04 -4.36 -10.47
C VAL A 111 10.91 -3.10 -10.42
N LEU A 112 11.73 -2.85 -11.42
CA LEU A 112 12.64 -1.68 -11.47
C LEU A 112 11.93 -0.35 -11.77
N MET A 113 10.68 -0.39 -12.26
CA MET A 113 9.97 0.81 -12.73
C MET A 113 9.94 1.97 -11.73
N PRO A 114 9.66 1.79 -10.41
CA PRO A 114 9.67 2.89 -9.46
C PRO A 114 11.03 3.59 -9.36
N LEU A 115 12.13 2.85 -9.48
CA LEU A 115 13.49 3.41 -9.50
C LEU A 115 13.76 4.14 -10.82
N MET A 116 13.27 3.58 -11.95
CA MET A 116 13.40 4.23 -13.26
C MET A 116 12.70 5.59 -13.30
N ILE A 117 11.49 5.68 -12.73
CA ILE A 117 10.73 6.93 -12.60
C ILE A 117 11.48 7.94 -11.72
N ARG A 118 12.09 7.47 -10.63
CA ARG A 118 12.76 8.33 -9.65
C ARG A 118 14.09 8.90 -10.13
N ARG A 119 14.91 8.10 -10.80
CA ARG A 119 16.33 8.46 -11.08
C ARG A 119 16.82 8.04 -12.47
N GLY A 120 15.95 7.62 -13.35
CA GLY A 120 16.31 7.21 -14.71
C GLY A 120 16.81 5.76 -14.80
N LYS A 121 17.79 5.52 -15.67
CA LYS A 121 18.27 4.16 -15.96
C LYS A 121 18.84 3.47 -14.70
N PRO A 122 18.35 2.27 -14.35
CA PRO A 122 18.83 1.51 -13.20
C PRO A 122 20.29 1.10 -13.34
N GLY A 123 21.03 1.16 -12.24
CA GLY A 123 22.40 0.64 -12.14
C GLY A 123 22.45 -0.85 -11.82
N ALA A 124 23.66 -1.41 -11.77
CA ALA A 124 23.87 -2.82 -11.45
C ALA A 124 23.34 -3.19 -10.05
N GLU A 125 23.49 -2.30 -9.07
CA GLU A 125 22.98 -2.51 -7.71
C GLU A 125 21.46 -2.57 -7.65
N ASP A 126 20.76 -1.79 -8.48
CA ASP A 126 19.30 -1.80 -8.59
C ASP A 126 18.79 -3.13 -9.16
N VAL A 127 19.45 -3.61 -10.20
CA VAL A 127 19.17 -4.90 -10.81
C VAL A 127 19.34 -6.03 -9.79
N GLN A 128 20.48 -6.03 -9.07
CA GLN A 128 20.72 -7.03 -8.01
C GLN A 128 19.68 -6.95 -6.88
N LEU A 129 19.25 -5.75 -6.48
CA LEU A 129 18.20 -5.56 -5.49
C LEU A 129 16.88 -6.16 -6.00
N ALA A 130 16.50 -5.86 -7.24
CA ALA A 130 15.27 -6.35 -7.84
C ALA A 130 15.28 -7.89 -7.98
N GLU A 131 16.41 -8.48 -8.36
CA GLU A 131 16.57 -9.95 -8.43
C GLU A 131 16.46 -10.60 -7.04
N ARG A 132 17.07 -10.01 -6.00
CA ARG A 132 16.90 -10.48 -4.61
C ARG A 132 15.45 -10.40 -4.16
N LEU A 133 14.74 -9.31 -4.45
CA LEU A 133 13.32 -9.18 -4.13
C LEU A 133 12.47 -10.22 -4.88
N LEU A 134 12.77 -10.49 -6.14
CA LEU A 134 12.10 -11.56 -6.89
C LEU A 134 12.35 -12.94 -6.26
N ALA A 135 13.55 -13.23 -5.81
CA ALA A 135 13.85 -14.46 -5.09
C ALA A 135 13.07 -14.56 -3.77
N GLN A 136 13.01 -13.48 -2.97
CA GLN A 136 12.26 -13.43 -1.72
C GLN A 136 10.76 -13.68 -1.91
N VAL A 137 10.18 -13.19 -3.02
CA VAL A 137 8.77 -13.48 -3.34
C VAL A 137 8.58 -14.84 -4.04
N GLY A 138 9.61 -15.69 -4.13
CA GLY A 138 9.55 -17.02 -4.72
C GLY A 138 9.52 -17.02 -6.26
N LEU A 139 10.11 -16.00 -6.90
CA LEU A 139 10.18 -15.84 -8.35
C LEU A 139 11.64 -15.76 -8.85
N GLU A 140 12.55 -16.49 -8.21
CA GLU A 140 13.94 -16.60 -8.68
C GLU A 140 14.00 -17.09 -10.13
N GLY A 141 14.82 -16.46 -10.98
CA GLY A 141 14.97 -16.79 -12.38
C GLY A 141 13.81 -16.33 -13.30
N PHE A 142 12.79 -15.63 -12.77
CA PHE A 142 11.68 -15.14 -13.58
C PHE A 142 11.92 -13.76 -14.21
N GLY A 143 13.03 -13.10 -13.91
CA GLY A 143 13.30 -11.71 -14.29
C GLY A 143 13.12 -11.42 -15.79
N SER A 144 13.53 -12.33 -16.68
CA SER A 144 13.44 -12.17 -18.13
C SER A 144 12.06 -12.52 -18.74
N LYS A 145 11.17 -13.17 -17.98
CA LYS A 145 9.82 -13.48 -18.45
C LYS A 145 8.98 -12.22 -18.62
N ARG A 146 8.01 -12.24 -19.53
CA ARG A 146 7.01 -11.16 -19.63
C ARG A 146 5.92 -11.32 -18.59
N ALA A 147 5.45 -10.21 -18.03
CA ALA A 147 4.42 -10.21 -17.00
C ALA A 147 3.12 -10.94 -17.43
N GLY A 148 2.75 -10.84 -18.72
CA GLY A 148 1.57 -11.52 -19.26
C GLY A 148 1.68 -13.06 -19.33
N GLN A 149 2.85 -13.64 -19.10
CA GLN A 149 3.07 -15.09 -19.08
C GLN A 149 2.92 -15.71 -17.69
N LEU A 150 2.67 -14.88 -16.68
CA LEU A 150 2.57 -15.27 -15.27
C LEU A 150 1.14 -15.59 -14.88
N SER A 151 0.96 -16.53 -13.92
CA SER A 151 -0.31 -16.71 -13.23
C SER A 151 -0.68 -15.49 -12.38
N GLY A 152 -1.95 -15.32 -12.00
CA GLY A 152 -2.39 -14.21 -11.18
C GLY A 152 -1.61 -14.08 -9.86
N GLY A 153 -1.38 -15.20 -9.16
CA GLY A 153 -0.57 -15.20 -7.94
C GLY A 153 0.90 -14.83 -8.18
N GLN A 154 1.48 -15.23 -9.31
CA GLN A 154 2.84 -14.81 -9.69
C GLN A 154 2.89 -13.31 -10.02
N GLN A 155 1.88 -12.79 -10.74
CA GLN A 155 1.77 -11.36 -11.01
C GLN A 155 1.65 -10.55 -9.72
N GLN A 156 0.89 -11.04 -8.73
CA GLN A 156 0.78 -10.40 -7.42
C GLN A 156 2.12 -10.35 -6.69
N ARG A 157 2.89 -11.44 -6.73
CA ARG A 157 4.23 -11.48 -6.16
C ARG A 157 5.19 -10.50 -6.84
N VAL A 158 5.10 -10.33 -8.16
CA VAL A 158 5.84 -9.28 -8.90
C VAL A 158 5.42 -7.88 -8.44
N ALA A 159 4.10 -7.62 -8.27
CA ALA A 159 3.60 -6.34 -7.79
C ALA A 159 4.10 -6.01 -6.37
N ILE A 160 4.21 -7.03 -5.50
CA ILE A 160 4.81 -6.89 -4.17
C ILE A 160 6.30 -6.55 -4.27
N ALA A 161 7.09 -7.28 -5.07
CA ALA A 161 8.49 -7.00 -5.28
C ALA A 161 8.71 -5.57 -5.84
N ARG A 162 7.87 -5.13 -6.79
CA ARG A 162 7.86 -3.76 -7.31
C ARG A 162 7.60 -2.73 -6.22
N ALA A 163 6.65 -2.99 -5.33
CA ALA A 163 6.32 -2.08 -4.25
C ALA A 163 7.47 -1.92 -3.24
N LEU A 164 8.32 -2.94 -3.09
CA LEU A 164 9.43 -2.97 -2.12
C LEU A 164 10.74 -2.41 -2.67
N VAL A 165 10.90 -2.27 -3.98
CA VAL A 165 12.20 -1.91 -4.59
C VAL A 165 12.71 -0.53 -4.15
N THR A 166 11.83 0.38 -3.77
CA THR A 166 12.17 1.70 -3.22
C THR A 166 12.44 1.67 -1.71
N ARG A 167 12.30 0.52 -1.04
CA ARG A 167 12.38 0.35 0.41
C ARG A 167 11.42 1.30 1.15
N PRO A 168 10.13 1.19 0.90
CA PRO A 168 9.15 2.13 1.46
C PRO A 168 9.03 1.99 2.97
N ALA A 169 8.69 3.10 3.65
CA ALA A 169 8.34 3.08 5.06
C ALA A 169 6.91 2.55 5.30
N LEU A 170 6.03 2.70 4.28
CA LEU A 170 4.63 2.29 4.31
C LEU A 170 4.27 1.50 3.05
N LEU A 171 3.73 0.29 3.22
CA LEU A 171 3.17 -0.51 2.16
C LEU A 171 1.63 -0.44 2.24
N LEU A 172 0.99 0.03 1.18
CA LEU A 172 -0.46 0.11 1.05
C LEU A 172 -0.94 -1.01 0.12
N ALA A 173 -1.86 -1.84 0.61
CA ALA A 173 -2.40 -2.95 -0.16
C ALA A 173 -3.94 -2.84 -0.23
N ASP A 174 -4.49 -2.63 -1.43
CA ASP A 174 -5.93 -2.56 -1.67
C ASP A 174 -6.41 -3.90 -2.22
N GLU A 175 -7.12 -4.68 -1.39
CA GLU A 175 -7.67 -6.00 -1.72
C GLU A 175 -6.64 -6.92 -2.43
N PRO A 176 -5.41 -7.09 -1.90
CA PRO A 176 -4.30 -7.68 -2.64
C PRO A 176 -4.49 -9.16 -2.98
N THR A 177 -5.52 -9.78 -2.44
CA THR A 177 -5.85 -11.20 -2.63
C THR A 177 -7.21 -11.44 -3.27
N GLY A 178 -7.96 -10.37 -3.59
CA GLY A 178 -9.35 -10.44 -4.03
C GLY A 178 -9.60 -11.22 -5.33
N ASN A 179 -8.58 -11.39 -6.17
CA ASN A 179 -8.66 -12.14 -7.44
C ASN A 179 -7.91 -13.49 -7.40
N LEU A 180 -7.54 -13.98 -6.21
CA LEU A 180 -6.77 -15.20 -6.03
C LEU A 180 -7.62 -16.31 -5.41
N ASP A 181 -7.28 -17.55 -5.71
CA ASP A 181 -7.83 -18.69 -4.98
C ASP A 181 -7.35 -18.67 -3.51
N THR A 182 -8.09 -19.35 -2.63
CA THR A 182 -7.85 -19.33 -1.18
C THR A 182 -6.40 -19.68 -0.80
N ARG A 183 -5.82 -20.71 -1.41
CA ARG A 183 -4.46 -21.16 -1.09
C ARG A 183 -3.42 -20.12 -1.50
N THR A 184 -3.58 -19.56 -2.70
CA THR A 184 -2.69 -18.50 -3.21
C THR A 184 -2.85 -17.22 -2.38
N ALA A 185 -4.07 -16.88 -1.96
CA ALA A 185 -4.34 -15.73 -1.09
C ALA A 185 -3.62 -15.85 0.26
N GLU A 186 -3.66 -17.02 0.90
CA GLU A 186 -2.94 -17.27 2.15
C GLU A 186 -1.42 -17.14 1.98
N GLN A 187 -0.86 -17.67 0.88
CA GLN A 187 0.57 -17.54 0.59
C GLN A 187 1.00 -16.10 0.35
N VAL A 188 0.19 -15.31 -0.35
CA VAL A 188 0.46 -13.89 -0.58
C VAL A 188 0.35 -13.11 0.72
N PHE A 189 -0.60 -13.44 1.59
CA PHE A 189 -0.73 -12.77 2.87
C PHE A 189 0.44 -13.10 3.83
N GLU A 190 0.88 -14.35 3.86
CA GLU A 190 2.07 -14.71 4.65
C GLU A 190 3.30 -13.93 4.17
N LEU A 191 3.44 -13.69 2.86
CA LEU A 191 4.50 -12.85 2.31
C LEU A 191 4.44 -11.41 2.87
N PHE A 192 3.24 -10.82 3.06
CA PHE A 192 3.12 -9.49 3.72
C PHE A 192 3.62 -9.53 5.17
N ARG A 193 3.36 -10.62 5.91
CA ARG A 193 3.86 -10.80 7.28
C ARG A 193 5.38 -10.92 7.33
N GLU A 194 5.97 -11.69 6.41
CA GLU A 194 7.42 -11.85 6.27
C GLU A 194 8.08 -10.50 5.96
N ILE A 195 7.53 -9.76 4.97
CA ILE A 195 7.99 -8.43 4.59
C ILE A 195 7.93 -7.46 5.77
N ASN A 196 6.81 -7.40 6.48
CA ASN A 196 6.65 -6.54 7.64
C ASN A 196 7.73 -6.84 8.70
N ARG A 197 7.99 -8.13 8.95
CA ARG A 197 8.99 -8.57 9.94
C ARG A 197 10.42 -8.30 9.49
N GLU A 198 10.75 -8.55 8.22
CA GLU A 198 12.13 -8.44 7.72
C GLU A 198 12.54 -6.99 7.42
N PHE A 199 11.64 -6.22 6.81
CA PHE A 199 11.95 -4.84 6.40
C PHE A 199 11.55 -3.81 7.46
N GLY A 200 10.75 -4.18 8.47
CA GLY A 200 10.25 -3.26 9.47
C GLY A 200 9.33 -2.17 8.91
N CYS A 201 8.88 -2.29 7.66
CA CYS A 201 7.94 -1.35 7.07
C CYS A 201 6.55 -1.52 7.68
N ALA A 202 5.82 -0.41 7.82
CA ALA A 202 4.41 -0.46 8.16
C ALA A 202 3.61 -1.03 6.97
N VAL A 203 2.60 -1.87 7.24
CA VAL A 203 1.72 -2.43 6.21
C VAL A 203 0.27 -2.13 6.56
N LEU A 204 -0.44 -1.45 5.69
CA LEU A 204 -1.88 -1.20 5.79
C LEU A 204 -2.59 -1.97 4.66
N VAL A 205 -3.36 -2.99 5.04
CA VAL A 205 -4.07 -3.87 4.09
C VAL A 205 -5.56 -3.62 4.16
N VAL A 206 -6.16 -3.21 3.07
CA VAL A 206 -7.62 -3.26 2.89
C VAL A 206 -8.01 -4.68 2.52
N THR A 207 -8.89 -5.29 3.29
CA THR A 207 -9.42 -6.62 2.99
C THR A 207 -10.82 -6.80 3.55
N HIS A 208 -11.62 -7.60 2.88
CA HIS A 208 -12.92 -8.08 3.38
C HIS A 208 -12.86 -9.54 3.86
N ASP A 209 -11.70 -10.21 3.76
CA ASP A 209 -11.51 -11.57 4.26
C ASP A 209 -11.22 -11.57 5.78
N PRO A 210 -12.16 -12.13 6.61
CA PRO A 210 -12.00 -12.14 8.06
C PRO A 210 -10.77 -12.95 8.54
N ARG A 211 -10.33 -13.94 7.76
CA ARG A 211 -9.16 -14.77 8.10
C ARG A 211 -7.88 -13.93 8.00
N LEU A 212 -7.78 -13.12 6.94
CA LEU A 212 -6.63 -12.27 6.70
C LEU A 212 -6.59 -11.10 7.71
N SER A 213 -7.73 -10.46 7.96
CA SER A 213 -7.81 -9.40 8.97
C SER A 213 -7.53 -9.89 10.38
N GLY A 214 -8.00 -11.11 10.73
CA GLY A 214 -7.70 -11.76 12.01
C GLY A 214 -6.23 -12.14 12.21
N SER A 215 -5.45 -12.17 11.13
CA SER A 215 -4.00 -12.43 11.18
C SER A 215 -3.16 -11.15 11.32
N CYS A 216 -3.79 -9.96 11.29
CA CYS A 216 -3.14 -8.68 11.55
C CYS A 216 -3.08 -8.38 13.04
N ARG A 217 -2.03 -7.65 13.47
CA ARG A 217 -1.90 -7.21 14.87
C ARG A 217 -2.89 -6.12 15.25
N ARG A 218 -3.45 -5.40 14.26
CA ARG A 218 -4.43 -4.35 14.47
C ARG A 218 -5.48 -4.40 13.37
N SER A 219 -6.72 -4.13 13.74
CA SER A 219 -7.84 -4.03 12.81
C SER A 219 -8.59 -2.74 13.05
N ILE A 220 -8.76 -1.94 11.99
CA ILE A 220 -9.51 -0.69 11.97
C ILE A 220 -10.74 -0.91 11.11
N GLU A 221 -11.92 -0.67 11.69
CA GLU A 221 -13.19 -0.81 10.99
C GLU A 221 -13.75 0.55 10.58
N LEU A 222 -13.92 0.73 9.25
CA LEU A 222 -14.47 1.93 8.64
C LEU A 222 -15.91 1.67 8.19
N VAL A 223 -16.86 2.45 8.69
CA VAL A 223 -18.27 2.40 8.30
C VAL A 223 -18.76 3.81 8.01
N ASP A 224 -19.43 4.00 6.87
CA ASP A 224 -20.01 5.29 6.44
C ASP A 224 -19.04 6.49 6.58
N GLY A 225 -17.77 6.25 6.23
CA GLY A 225 -16.74 7.28 6.25
C GLY A 225 -16.18 7.61 7.63
N SER A 226 -16.49 6.83 8.68
CA SER A 226 -16.00 7.04 10.06
C SER A 226 -15.35 5.77 10.60
N ILE A 227 -14.31 5.90 11.42
CA ILE A 227 -13.74 4.77 12.16
C ILE A 227 -14.68 4.46 13.33
N VAL A 228 -15.26 3.26 13.32
CA VAL A 228 -16.19 2.79 14.37
C VAL A 228 -15.51 1.87 15.37
N ARG A 229 -14.40 1.26 14.98
CA ARG A 229 -13.62 0.37 15.84
C ARG A 229 -12.14 0.41 15.47
N ASP A 230 -11.29 0.35 16.47
CA ASP A 230 -9.84 0.24 16.34
C ASP A 230 -9.36 -0.72 17.43
N THR A 231 -8.94 -1.92 17.06
CA THR A 231 -8.57 -2.99 17.98
C THR A 231 -7.17 -3.47 17.72
N GLN A 232 -6.36 -3.58 18.76
CA GLN A 232 -5.07 -4.26 18.71
C GLN A 232 -5.25 -5.68 19.25
N THR A 233 -4.76 -6.64 18.50
CA THR A 233 -4.67 -8.04 18.95
C THR A 233 -3.35 -8.19 19.70
N ALA A 234 -3.43 -8.75 20.90
CA ALA A 234 -2.27 -8.96 21.78
C ALA A 234 -1.24 -9.93 21.18
#